data_3262f16e3d96f65d862489cbae863741
#
_entry.id   3262f16e3d96f65d862489cbae863741
#
_cell.length_a   1.000
_cell.length_b   1.000
_cell.length_c   1.000
_cell.angle_alpha   90.00
_cell.angle_beta   90.00
_cell.angle_gamma   90.00
#
_symmetry.space_group_name_H-M   'P 1'
#
loop_
_entity.id
_entity.type
_entity.pdbx_description
1 polymer ?
#
loop_
_entity_poly.entity_id
_entity_poly.type
_entity_poly.pdbx_seq_one_letter_code
_entity_poly.pdbx_strand_id
1 'polypeptide(L)'
;MMSPPIDWIANQLGKATRTRGGWSCLCPAHDDHKPSLSLSLNEEGTLLAHCYAGCSFPDILSALRSRGLLEMSDFPQQRDIFPKTSQSRMALRIWHESVRAEGTHVETYLRSRGIQGAIPPTLKFHPRLFHTSRTYHPAMVAAIAVWPSKTVAGVHRTYLTPDGTDKASHSPNKMMLGLIKGGAVRFSPIGAKLILAEGIETALSCFTATNIPTWSCLSTSGMMDIVVPPLEITQEIVVCADGDSAGQKAADKLATRLHRTGYGVRIAPSPQGQDFNDILREDA
;
A
#
# COMPACT_ATOMS: atom_id res chain seq x y z
N MET A 1 10.94 12.99 24.84
CA MET A 1 11.13 14.37 24.34
C MET A 1 9.78 14.89 23.86
N MET A 2 9.46 16.17 24.03
CA MET A 2 8.20 16.75 23.53
C MET A 2 8.35 16.94 22.02
N SER A 3 7.33 16.56 21.25
CA SER A 3 7.29 16.84 19.81
C SER A 3 7.53 18.34 19.54
N PRO A 4 8.30 18.68 18.48
CA PRO A 4 8.56 20.09 18.18
C PRO A 4 7.24 20.83 17.90
N PRO A 5 7.10 22.06 18.40
CA PRO A 5 5.89 22.85 18.15
C PRO A 5 5.68 23.07 16.65
N ILE A 6 4.44 23.00 16.19
CA ILE A 6 4.09 23.15 14.76
C ILE A 6 4.51 24.51 14.17
N ASP A 7 4.49 25.56 14.98
CA ASP A 7 4.96 26.89 14.63
C ASP A 7 6.48 26.90 14.35
N TRP A 8 7.27 26.16 15.13
CA TRP A 8 8.68 26.00 14.88
C TRP A 8 8.92 25.27 13.53
N ILE A 9 8.21 24.16 13.28
CA ILE A 9 8.30 23.44 11.99
C ILE A 9 7.97 24.35 10.82
N ALA A 10 6.85 25.07 10.89
CA ALA A 10 6.43 25.98 9.82
C ALA A 10 7.47 27.07 9.54
N ASN A 11 8.07 27.65 10.59
CA ASN A 11 9.11 28.68 10.45
C ASN A 11 10.40 28.14 9.82
N GLN A 12 10.80 26.90 10.13
CA GLN A 12 11.96 26.26 9.51
C GLN A 12 11.76 25.98 8.01
N LEU A 13 10.52 25.79 7.56
CA LEU A 13 10.19 25.60 6.16
C LEU A 13 10.22 26.90 5.35
N GLY A 14 10.11 28.04 6.00
CA GLY A 14 10.18 29.36 5.39
C GLY A 14 8.84 29.89 4.88
N LYS A 15 8.77 31.23 4.75
CA LYS A 15 7.57 31.99 4.34
C LYS A 15 6.32 31.61 5.15
N ALA A 16 6.50 31.26 6.42
CA ALA A 16 5.41 30.83 7.29
C ALA A 16 4.45 31.97 7.61
N THR A 17 3.17 31.72 7.41
CA THR A 17 2.09 32.65 7.75
C THR A 17 1.03 31.92 8.55
N ARG A 18 0.59 32.50 9.66
CA ARG A 18 -0.46 31.92 10.50
C ARG A 18 -1.82 32.03 9.82
N THR A 19 -2.59 30.94 9.82
CA THR A 19 -3.94 30.87 9.30
C THR A 19 -4.95 30.56 10.42
N ARG A 20 -6.27 30.61 10.16
CA ARG A 20 -7.30 30.31 11.17
C ARG A 20 -7.16 28.89 11.78
N GLY A 21 -6.63 27.91 11.04
CA GLY A 21 -6.54 26.51 11.49
C GLY A 21 -5.11 25.98 11.65
N GLY A 22 -4.07 26.81 11.47
CA GLY A 22 -2.70 26.34 11.51
C GLY A 22 -1.72 27.31 10.84
N TRP A 23 -0.87 26.80 9.94
CA TRP A 23 0.17 27.53 9.25
C TRP A 23 0.16 27.26 7.76
N SER A 24 0.50 28.27 6.96
CA SER A 24 0.84 28.14 5.55
C SER A 24 2.33 28.41 5.38
N CYS A 25 3.07 27.51 4.69
CA CYS A 25 4.52 27.60 4.53
C CYS A 25 4.97 26.93 3.23
N LEU A 26 6.27 26.96 2.94
CA LEU A 26 6.83 26.23 1.78
C LEU A 26 6.76 24.72 1.99
N CYS A 27 6.46 23.98 0.93
CA CYS A 27 6.43 22.53 0.97
C CYS A 27 7.84 21.96 0.85
N PRO A 28 8.29 21.09 1.78
CA PRO A 28 9.62 20.48 1.69
C PRO A 28 9.74 19.36 0.67
N ALA A 29 8.61 18.84 0.16
CA ALA A 29 8.54 17.68 -0.71
C ALA A 29 8.68 18.01 -2.22
N HIS A 30 8.76 19.29 -2.58
CA HIS A 30 9.07 19.76 -3.93
C HIS A 30 9.82 21.09 -3.86
N ASP A 31 10.35 21.54 -5.00
CA ASP A 31 10.96 22.87 -5.11
C ASP A 31 9.88 23.94 -5.08
N ASP A 32 9.63 24.47 -3.88
CA ASP A 32 8.52 25.37 -3.59
C ASP A 32 9.01 26.81 -3.36
N HIS A 33 8.53 27.72 -4.19
CA HIS A 33 8.88 29.15 -4.09
C HIS A 33 7.72 30.02 -3.54
N LYS A 34 6.50 29.44 -3.46
CA LYS A 34 5.30 30.10 -2.94
C LYS A 34 4.62 29.16 -1.95
N PRO A 35 4.25 29.63 -0.74
CA PRO A 35 3.63 28.79 0.27
C PRO A 35 2.49 27.93 -0.29
N SER A 36 2.71 26.63 -0.38
CA SER A 36 1.75 25.66 -0.89
C SER A 36 1.40 24.57 0.15
N LEU A 37 2.06 24.57 1.31
CA LEU A 37 1.83 23.60 2.37
C LEU A 37 0.98 24.23 3.48
N SER A 38 -0.13 23.59 3.82
CA SER A 38 -0.90 23.84 5.04
C SER A 38 -0.51 22.84 6.12
N LEU A 39 -0.15 23.33 7.31
CA LEU A 39 0.15 22.55 8.50
C LEU A 39 -0.82 22.89 9.61
N SER A 40 -1.40 21.87 10.27
CA SER A 40 -2.25 22.05 11.46
C SER A 40 -2.15 20.83 12.38
N LEU A 41 -2.69 20.96 13.59
CA LEU A 41 -2.93 19.83 14.48
C LEU A 41 -4.43 19.62 14.62
N ASN A 42 -4.86 18.36 14.67
CA ASN A 42 -6.23 18.06 15.07
C ASN A 42 -6.40 18.19 16.61
N GLU A 43 -7.62 17.97 17.11
CA GLU A 43 -7.92 18.04 18.54
C GLU A 43 -7.12 17.03 19.39
N GLU A 44 -6.62 15.96 18.77
CA GLU A 44 -5.80 14.91 19.39
C GLU A 44 -4.29 15.21 19.32
N GLY A 45 -3.89 16.37 18.77
CA GLY A 45 -2.48 16.76 18.60
C GLY A 45 -1.78 16.06 17.42
N THR A 46 -2.52 15.43 16.50
CA THR A 46 -1.95 14.77 15.31
C THR A 46 -1.65 15.81 14.23
N LEU A 47 -0.46 15.73 13.61
CA LEU A 47 -0.09 16.59 12.50
C LEU A 47 -0.97 16.34 11.28
N LEU A 48 -1.58 17.39 10.77
CA LEU A 48 -2.24 17.42 9.47
C LEU A 48 -1.40 18.27 8.52
N ALA A 49 -1.08 17.74 7.36
CA ALA A 49 -0.33 18.43 6.32
C ALA A 49 -0.99 18.23 4.97
N HIS A 50 -1.21 19.32 4.23
CA HIS A 50 -1.78 19.28 2.89
C HIS A 50 -1.02 20.22 1.97
N CYS A 51 -0.47 19.67 0.87
CA CYS A 51 0.20 20.45 -0.17
C CYS A 51 -0.77 20.71 -1.33
N TYR A 52 -1.05 21.98 -1.60
CA TYR A 52 -1.91 22.40 -2.71
C TYR A 52 -1.27 22.21 -4.09
N ALA A 53 0.06 21.96 -4.14
CA ALA A 53 0.75 21.56 -5.36
C ALA A 53 0.71 20.04 -5.64
N GLY A 54 0.05 19.26 -4.76
CA GLY A 54 -0.24 17.85 -5.01
C GLY A 54 0.75 16.84 -4.41
N CYS A 55 1.69 17.26 -3.55
CA CYS A 55 2.55 16.31 -2.83
C CYS A 55 1.71 15.45 -1.88
N SER A 56 2.01 14.16 -1.80
CA SER A 56 1.34 13.27 -0.87
C SER A 56 1.75 13.55 0.58
N PHE A 57 0.90 13.22 1.54
CA PHE A 57 1.24 13.35 2.96
C PHE A 57 2.49 12.53 3.35
N PRO A 58 2.70 11.30 2.88
CA PRO A 58 3.94 10.56 3.10
C PRO A 58 5.19 11.27 2.59
N ASP A 59 5.13 11.88 1.40
CA ASP A 59 6.28 12.61 0.83
C ASP A 59 6.62 13.84 1.67
N ILE A 60 5.60 14.55 2.17
CA ILE A 60 5.77 15.67 3.07
C ILE A 60 6.43 15.22 4.37
N LEU A 61 5.97 14.12 4.98
CA LEU A 61 6.55 13.58 6.20
C LEU A 61 8.01 13.12 5.99
N SER A 62 8.29 12.44 4.89
CA SER A 62 9.65 12.01 4.53
C SER A 62 10.58 13.21 4.40
N ALA A 63 10.15 14.25 3.70
CA ALA A 63 10.93 15.48 3.53
C ALA A 63 11.12 16.27 4.83
N LEU A 64 10.14 16.29 5.73
CA LEU A 64 10.29 16.89 7.07
C LEU A 64 11.33 16.15 7.92
N ARG A 65 11.33 14.80 7.85
CA ARG A 65 12.30 13.97 8.56
C ARG A 65 13.71 14.11 8.00
N SER A 66 13.88 14.09 6.69
CA SER A 66 15.19 14.28 6.04
C SER A 66 15.83 15.63 6.36
N ARG A 67 15.02 16.63 6.69
CA ARG A 67 15.47 17.97 7.16
C ARG A 67 15.68 18.04 8.68
N GLY A 68 15.49 16.92 9.41
CA GLY A 68 15.60 16.90 10.87
C GLY A 68 14.54 17.71 11.60
N LEU A 69 13.42 18.03 10.94
CA LEU A 69 12.32 18.80 11.52
C LEU A 69 11.33 17.92 12.27
N LEU A 70 11.41 16.59 12.08
CA LEU A 70 10.61 15.58 12.77
C LEU A 70 11.48 14.37 13.10
N GLU A 71 11.42 13.90 14.34
CA GLU A 71 11.97 12.61 14.72
C GLU A 71 10.93 11.48 14.56
N MET A 72 11.38 10.22 14.53
CA MET A 72 10.48 9.05 14.47
C MET A 72 9.55 8.96 15.70
N SER A 73 9.93 9.59 16.82
CA SER A 73 9.20 9.62 18.09
C SER A 73 8.31 10.86 18.29
N ASP A 74 8.44 11.88 17.46
CA ASP A 74 7.84 13.19 17.70
C ASP A 74 6.31 13.23 17.56
N PHE A 75 5.76 12.29 16.86
CA PHE A 75 4.32 12.07 16.90
C PHE A 75 4.05 10.73 17.55
N PRO A 76 3.03 10.62 18.43
CA PRO A 76 2.64 9.33 18.95
C PRO A 76 2.58 8.38 17.76
N GLN A 77 3.39 7.30 17.85
CA GLN A 77 3.32 6.21 16.86
C GLN A 77 1.86 6.06 16.55
N GLN A 78 1.53 6.18 15.29
CA GLN A 78 0.17 6.18 14.80
C GLN A 78 -0.57 5.11 15.59
N ARG A 79 -1.19 5.51 16.73
CA ARG A 79 -2.09 4.63 17.47
C ARG A 79 -3.04 4.20 16.40
N ASP A 80 -3.19 2.92 16.21
CA ASP A 80 -4.03 2.31 15.21
C ASP A 80 -5.22 3.20 14.86
N ILE A 81 -4.99 4.18 13.98
CA ILE A 81 -6.04 5.06 13.47
C ILE A 81 -6.77 4.20 12.45
N PHE A 82 -7.44 3.20 12.99
CA PHE A 82 -8.55 2.63 12.28
C PHE A 82 -9.63 3.69 12.31
N PRO A 83 -10.00 4.27 11.17
CA PRO A 83 -11.27 4.96 11.13
C PRO A 83 -12.28 3.94 11.64
N LYS A 84 -12.95 4.26 12.73
CA LYS A 84 -14.01 3.43 13.35
C LYS A 84 -15.24 3.36 12.42
N THR A 85 -15.02 3.32 11.12
CA THR A 85 -16.07 3.21 10.12
C THR A 85 -16.68 1.81 10.18
N SER A 86 -17.93 1.71 9.83
CA SER A 86 -18.61 0.42 9.68
C SER A 86 -17.84 -0.51 8.72
N GLN A 87 -17.24 0.05 7.67
CA GLN A 87 -16.45 -0.69 6.68
C GLN A 87 -15.16 -1.28 7.26
N SER A 88 -14.41 -0.55 8.09
CA SER A 88 -13.20 -1.08 8.72
C SER A 88 -13.52 -2.16 9.75
N ARG A 89 -14.61 -2.03 10.50
CA ARG A 89 -15.07 -3.08 11.39
C ARG A 89 -15.49 -4.34 10.64
N MET A 90 -16.18 -4.18 9.52
CA MET A 90 -16.58 -5.31 8.67
C MET A 90 -15.34 -6.00 8.05
N ALA A 91 -14.33 -5.25 7.61
CA ALA A 91 -13.09 -5.81 7.08
C ALA A 91 -12.36 -6.65 8.14
N LEU A 92 -12.23 -6.13 9.37
CA LEU A 92 -11.63 -6.86 10.49
C LEU A 92 -12.43 -8.12 10.84
N ARG A 93 -13.76 -8.04 10.84
CA ARG A 93 -14.62 -9.21 11.07
C ARG A 93 -14.36 -10.30 10.02
N ILE A 94 -14.37 -9.97 8.73
CA ILE A 94 -14.06 -10.91 7.65
C ILE A 94 -12.67 -11.52 7.84
N TRP A 95 -11.67 -10.71 8.20
CA TRP A 95 -10.32 -11.19 8.48
C TRP A 95 -10.26 -12.20 9.64
N HIS A 96 -11.01 -11.96 10.72
CA HIS A 96 -11.04 -12.85 11.87
C HIS A 96 -11.86 -14.12 11.64
N GLU A 97 -12.91 -14.05 10.83
CA GLU A 97 -13.71 -15.21 10.41
C GLU A 97 -12.95 -16.10 9.40
N SER A 98 -11.91 -15.58 8.74
CA SER A 98 -11.10 -16.32 7.78
C SER A 98 -10.08 -17.22 8.48
N VAL A 99 -9.86 -18.41 7.93
CA VAL A 99 -8.90 -19.42 8.42
C VAL A 99 -7.60 -19.37 7.63
N ARG A 100 -6.57 -20.10 8.06
CA ARG A 100 -5.31 -20.26 7.34
C ARG A 100 -5.57 -20.77 5.93
N ALA A 101 -4.74 -20.35 4.99
CA ALA A 101 -4.92 -20.65 3.56
C ALA A 101 -4.44 -22.06 3.15
N GLU A 102 -3.50 -22.64 3.91
CA GLU A 102 -2.93 -23.96 3.62
C GLU A 102 -4.00 -25.05 3.70
N GLY A 103 -3.99 -25.97 2.74
CA GLY A 103 -4.97 -27.07 2.60
C GLY A 103 -6.36 -26.62 2.15
N THR A 104 -6.53 -25.37 1.70
CA THR A 104 -7.83 -24.83 1.27
C THR A 104 -7.87 -24.46 -0.21
N HIS A 105 -9.02 -23.98 -0.68
CA HIS A 105 -9.19 -23.46 -2.05
C HIS A 105 -8.22 -22.33 -2.39
N VAL A 106 -7.71 -21.59 -1.41
CA VAL A 106 -6.69 -20.56 -1.65
C VAL A 106 -5.38 -21.21 -2.09
N GLU A 107 -4.97 -22.30 -1.45
CA GLU A 107 -3.80 -23.05 -1.90
C GLU A 107 -4.02 -23.61 -3.29
N THR A 108 -5.14 -24.29 -3.54
CA THR A 108 -5.49 -24.81 -4.88
C THR A 108 -5.40 -23.70 -5.94
N TYR A 109 -5.98 -22.54 -5.64
CA TYR A 109 -5.94 -21.38 -6.53
C TYR A 109 -4.51 -20.88 -6.80
N LEU A 110 -3.70 -20.73 -5.76
CA LEU A 110 -2.33 -20.26 -5.93
C LEU A 110 -1.48 -21.25 -6.74
N ARG A 111 -1.65 -22.57 -6.51
CA ARG A 111 -0.97 -23.62 -7.30
C ARG A 111 -1.40 -23.61 -8.77
N SER A 112 -2.69 -23.40 -9.05
CA SER A 112 -3.18 -23.28 -10.45
C SER A 112 -2.60 -22.03 -11.16
N ARG A 113 -2.14 -21.04 -10.39
CA ARG A 113 -1.45 -19.84 -10.89
C ARG A 113 0.07 -19.99 -10.94
N GLY A 114 0.62 -21.21 -10.74
CA GLY A 114 2.06 -21.47 -10.76
C GLY A 114 2.79 -21.00 -9.49
N ILE A 115 2.09 -20.40 -8.51
CA ILE A 115 2.69 -19.88 -7.29
C ILE A 115 2.93 -21.03 -6.33
N GLN A 116 4.21 -21.39 -6.15
CA GLN A 116 4.67 -22.47 -5.28
C GLN A 116 5.23 -21.93 -3.95
N GLY A 117 5.53 -22.83 -3.02
CA GLY A 117 6.13 -22.47 -1.73
C GLY A 117 5.12 -22.15 -0.63
N ALA A 118 5.62 -21.57 0.48
CA ALA A 118 4.80 -21.24 1.64
C ALA A 118 3.84 -20.08 1.35
N ILE A 119 2.60 -20.23 1.80
CA ILE A 119 1.59 -19.18 1.62
C ILE A 119 1.80 -18.10 2.71
N PRO A 120 1.93 -16.83 2.34
CA PRO A 120 2.10 -15.77 3.33
C PRO A 120 0.92 -15.69 4.31
N PRO A 121 1.16 -15.48 5.61
CA PRO A 121 0.09 -15.42 6.63
C PRO A 121 -0.84 -14.21 6.45
N THR A 122 -0.50 -13.29 5.56
CA THR A 122 -1.35 -12.17 5.12
C THR A 122 -2.44 -12.60 4.13
N LEU A 123 -2.44 -13.86 3.71
CA LEU A 123 -3.49 -14.49 2.92
C LEU A 123 -4.22 -15.51 3.78
N LYS A 124 -5.53 -15.45 3.74
CA LYS A 124 -6.43 -16.36 4.44
C LYS A 124 -7.55 -16.87 3.53
N PHE A 125 -8.21 -17.92 3.95
CA PHE A 125 -9.37 -18.49 3.29
C PHE A 125 -10.65 -18.20 4.06
N HIS A 126 -11.69 -17.72 3.35
CA HIS A 126 -13.05 -17.63 3.87
C HIS A 126 -13.95 -18.59 3.08
N PRO A 127 -14.58 -19.59 3.73
CA PRO A 127 -15.28 -20.67 2.99
C PRO A 127 -16.56 -20.18 2.34
N ARG A 128 -17.20 -19.12 2.86
CA ARG A 128 -18.53 -18.68 2.42
C ARG A 128 -18.70 -17.17 2.62
N LEU A 129 -18.01 -16.38 1.78
CA LEU A 129 -18.08 -14.92 1.86
C LEU A 129 -19.18 -14.37 0.99
N PHE A 130 -19.98 -13.43 1.54
CA PHE A 130 -21.08 -12.78 0.81
C PHE A 130 -20.56 -11.90 -0.31
N HIS A 131 -21.18 -12.03 -1.49
CA HIS A 131 -20.92 -11.25 -2.68
C HIS A 131 -22.09 -10.31 -3.02
N THR A 132 -21.83 -9.22 -3.74
CA THR A 132 -22.86 -8.24 -4.15
C THR A 132 -23.93 -8.80 -5.07
N SER A 133 -23.68 -9.93 -5.73
CA SER A 133 -24.70 -10.71 -6.48
C SER A 133 -25.72 -11.41 -5.58
N ARG A 134 -25.66 -11.20 -4.24
CA ARG A 134 -26.48 -11.85 -3.22
C ARG A 134 -26.23 -13.38 -3.09
N THR A 135 -25.06 -13.82 -3.50
CA THR A 135 -24.58 -15.21 -3.37
C THR A 135 -23.39 -15.30 -2.43
N TYR A 136 -23.01 -16.51 -2.05
CA TYR A 136 -21.86 -16.79 -1.20
C TYR A 136 -20.85 -17.63 -1.95
N HIS A 137 -19.59 -17.28 -1.83
CA HIS A 137 -18.51 -17.97 -2.51
C HIS A 137 -17.33 -18.19 -1.58
N PRO A 138 -16.52 -19.25 -1.80
CA PRO A 138 -15.21 -19.33 -1.22
C PRO A 138 -14.37 -18.13 -1.69
N ALA A 139 -13.50 -17.62 -0.82
CA ALA A 139 -12.71 -16.45 -1.17
C ALA A 139 -11.34 -16.48 -0.52
N MET A 140 -10.34 -16.00 -1.26
CA MET A 140 -9.06 -15.56 -0.71
C MET A 140 -9.26 -14.17 -0.11
N VAL A 141 -8.87 -14.02 1.15
CA VAL A 141 -8.91 -12.77 1.91
C VAL A 141 -7.48 -12.34 2.21
N ALA A 142 -7.06 -11.21 1.65
CA ALA A 142 -5.73 -10.66 1.84
C ALA A 142 -5.77 -9.45 2.76
N ALA A 143 -4.89 -9.43 3.76
CA ALA A 143 -4.78 -8.35 4.74
C ALA A 143 -4.13 -7.12 4.12
N ILE A 144 -4.81 -5.97 4.17
CA ILE A 144 -4.26 -4.68 3.78
C ILE A 144 -3.78 -3.96 5.03
N ALA A 145 -2.54 -3.52 5.03
CA ALA A 145 -1.96 -2.71 6.10
C ALA A 145 -1.22 -1.50 5.53
N VAL A 146 -1.31 -0.37 6.22
CA VAL A 146 -0.60 0.87 5.86
C VAL A 146 0.70 0.93 6.66
N TRP A 147 1.82 1.17 6.00
CA TRP A 147 3.11 1.34 6.68
C TRP A 147 3.08 2.54 7.66
N PRO A 148 3.70 2.47 8.86
CA PRO A 148 4.46 1.33 9.42
C PRO A 148 3.61 0.29 10.15
N SER A 149 2.29 0.48 10.27
CA SER A 149 1.41 -0.43 10.99
C SER A 149 1.44 -1.85 10.39
N LYS A 150 1.36 -2.85 11.26
CA LYS A 150 1.13 -4.25 10.87
C LYS A 150 -0.34 -4.65 11.05
N THR A 151 -1.16 -3.74 11.56
CA THR A 151 -2.56 -4.02 11.85
C THR A 151 -3.38 -4.00 10.56
N VAL A 152 -4.31 -4.92 10.44
CA VAL A 152 -5.20 -5.02 9.29
C VAL A 152 -6.13 -3.81 9.25
N ALA A 153 -5.94 -2.95 8.26
CA ALA A 153 -6.73 -1.74 8.04
C ALA A 153 -7.90 -1.97 7.09
N GLY A 154 -7.74 -2.93 6.20
CA GLY A 154 -8.73 -3.37 5.23
C GLY A 154 -8.44 -4.78 4.74
N VAL A 155 -9.30 -5.29 3.88
CA VAL A 155 -9.13 -6.58 3.22
C VAL A 155 -9.39 -6.46 1.72
N HIS A 156 -8.57 -7.19 0.94
CA HIS A 156 -8.87 -7.50 -0.44
C HIS A 156 -9.47 -8.91 -0.49
N ARG A 157 -10.54 -9.10 -1.24
CA ARG A 157 -11.27 -10.35 -1.38
C ARG A 157 -11.22 -10.77 -2.84
N THR A 158 -10.65 -11.94 -3.12
CA THR A 158 -10.73 -12.60 -4.43
C THR A 158 -11.69 -13.77 -4.29
N TYR A 159 -12.85 -13.69 -4.91
CA TYR A 159 -13.82 -14.76 -4.91
C TYR A 159 -13.38 -15.88 -5.85
N LEU A 160 -13.51 -17.12 -5.40
CA LEU A 160 -13.01 -18.30 -6.07
C LEU A 160 -14.16 -19.17 -6.61
N THR A 161 -13.85 -20.03 -7.57
CA THR A 161 -14.76 -21.10 -8.00
C THR A 161 -15.01 -22.10 -6.87
N PRO A 162 -16.10 -22.87 -6.91
CA PRO A 162 -16.39 -23.86 -5.87
C PRO A 162 -15.33 -24.93 -5.68
N ASP A 163 -14.52 -25.22 -6.68
CA ASP A 163 -13.37 -26.13 -6.65
C ASP A 163 -12.04 -25.44 -6.32
N GLY A 164 -12.04 -24.12 -6.24
CA GLY A 164 -10.85 -23.31 -5.93
C GLY A 164 -9.82 -23.25 -7.05
N THR A 165 -10.13 -23.67 -8.26
CA THR A 165 -9.13 -23.71 -9.36
C THR A 165 -8.95 -22.36 -10.06
N ASP A 166 -9.96 -21.47 -9.98
CA ASP A 166 -9.89 -20.14 -10.60
C ASP A 166 -10.72 -19.12 -9.80
N LYS A 167 -10.71 -17.86 -10.27
CA LYS A 167 -11.60 -16.81 -9.79
C LYS A 167 -13.04 -17.12 -10.17
N ALA A 168 -13.95 -16.75 -9.30
CA ALA A 168 -15.40 -16.86 -9.60
C ALA A 168 -15.74 -16.07 -10.88
N SER A 169 -16.68 -16.60 -11.65
CA SER A 169 -17.16 -15.98 -12.90
C SER A 169 -17.97 -14.70 -12.67
N HIS A 170 -18.34 -14.39 -11.43
CA HIS A 170 -19.09 -13.19 -11.08
C HIS A 170 -18.26 -11.92 -11.18
N SER A 171 -18.87 -10.85 -11.65
CA SER A 171 -18.26 -9.53 -11.70
C SER A 171 -18.84 -8.62 -10.61
N PRO A 172 -17.99 -7.90 -9.85
CA PRO A 172 -16.52 -8.02 -9.79
C PRO A 172 -16.08 -9.23 -8.94
N ASN A 173 -15.15 -10.03 -9.44
CA ASN A 173 -14.58 -11.15 -8.67
C ASN A 173 -13.49 -10.74 -7.68
N LYS A 174 -13.09 -9.48 -7.69
CA LYS A 174 -12.16 -8.85 -6.72
C LYS A 174 -12.82 -7.64 -6.09
N MET A 175 -12.76 -7.53 -4.79
CA MET A 175 -13.36 -6.41 -4.05
C MET A 175 -12.50 -6.04 -2.84
N MET A 176 -12.46 -4.75 -2.53
CA MET A 176 -11.78 -4.24 -1.34
C MET A 176 -12.78 -3.72 -0.31
N LEU A 177 -12.39 -3.72 0.96
CA LEU A 177 -13.21 -3.21 2.07
C LEU A 177 -12.32 -2.68 3.19
N GLY A 178 -12.70 -1.57 3.79
CA GLY A 178 -11.98 -0.91 4.87
C GLY A 178 -11.08 0.21 4.39
N LEU A 179 -10.05 0.56 5.16
CA LEU A 179 -9.05 1.56 4.78
C LEU A 179 -8.02 0.91 3.84
N ILE A 180 -8.02 1.35 2.59
CA ILE A 180 -7.15 0.81 1.54
C ILE A 180 -6.11 1.82 1.06
N LYS A 181 -6.39 3.13 1.19
CA LYS A 181 -5.50 4.19 0.71
C LYS A 181 -4.13 4.13 1.41
N GLY A 182 -3.07 4.10 0.63
CA GLY A 182 -1.69 3.99 1.12
C GLY A 182 -1.29 2.60 1.60
N GLY A 183 -2.23 1.64 1.60
CA GLY A 183 -2.01 0.28 2.07
C GLY A 183 -1.53 -0.68 0.99
N ALA A 184 -0.97 -1.81 1.45
CA ALA A 184 -0.54 -2.92 0.62
C ALA A 184 -0.82 -4.26 1.30
N VAL A 185 -0.88 -5.32 0.50
CA VAL A 185 -0.70 -6.69 0.99
C VAL A 185 0.79 -7.02 0.97
N ARG A 186 1.34 -7.44 2.10
CA ARG A 186 2.77 -7.66 2.31
C ARG A 186 3.04 -9.15 2.50
N PHE A 187 3.97 -9.72 1.74
CA PHE A 187 4.17 -11.17 1.74
C PHE A 187 5.36 -11.62 2.60
N SER A 188 6.25 -10.70 2.93
CA SER A 188 7.45 -10.98 3.73
C SER A 188 7.85 -9.78 4.60
N PRO A 189 8.78 -9.94 5.55
CA PRO A 189 9.46 -8.82 6.18
C PRO A 189 10.13 -7.92 5.14
N ILE A 190 10.23 -6.63 5.46
CA ILE A 190 10.89 -5.64 4.60
C ILE A 190 12.40 -5.72 4.70
N GLY A 191 13.09 -5.17 3.67
CA GLY A 191 14.54 -5.09 3.60
C GLY A 191 14.99 -3.87 2.80
N ALA A 192 16.29 -3.80 2.52
CA ALA A 192 16.92 -2.71 1.76
C ALA A 192 16.35 -2.57 0.34
N LYS A 193 15.86 -3.67 -0.22
CA LYS A 193 15.19 -3.73 -1.52
C LYS A 193 13.74 -4.17 -1.35
N LEU A 194 12.82 -3.55 -2.12
CA LEU A 194 11.40 -3.82 -2.12
C LEU A 194 10.87 -3.88 -3.55
N ILE A 195 10.07 -4.88 -3.86
CA ILE A 195 9.31 -4.96 -5.10
C ILE A 195 7.87 -4.47 -4.84
N LEU A 196 7.36 -3.64 -5.73
CA LEU A 196 5.98 -3.18 -5.75
C LEU A 196 5.32 -3.66 -7.05
N ALA A 197 4.20 -4.34 -6.94
CA ALA A 197 3.40 -4.78 -8.08
C ALA A 197 1.92 -4.43 -7.88
N GLU A 198 1.15 -4.36 -8.95
CA GLU A 198 -0.27 -4.02 -8.86
C GLU A 198 -1.06 -5.15 -8.20
N GLY A 199 -1.13 -6.31 -8.83
CA GLY A 199 -1.96 -7.44 -8.42
C GLY A 199 -1.33 -8.31 -7.32
N ILE A 200 -2.15 -9.08 -6.62
CA ILE A 200 -1.68 -10.06 -5.62
C ILE A 200 -0.94 -11.19 -6.32
N GLU A 201 -1.48 -11.70 -7.39
CA GLU A 201 -0.91 -12.80 -8.17
C GLU A 201 0.43 -12.39 -8.77
N THR A 202 0.49 -11.22 -9.43
CA THR A 202 1.71 -10.62 -9.98
C THR A 202 2.79 -10.46 -8.89
N ALA A 203 2.41 -9.89 -7.75
CA ALA A 203 3.34 -9.66 -6.64
C ALA A 203 3.86 -10.98 -6.02
N LEU A 204 3.00 -11.99 -5.88
CA LEU A 204 3.42 -13.32 -5.40
C LEU A 204 4.35 -14.01 -6.40
N SER A 205 4.11 -13.85 -7.70
CA SER A 205 5.00 -14.39 -8.74
C SER A 205 6.39 -13.76 -8.67
N CYS A 206 6.46 -12.44 -8.53
CA CYS A 206 7.73 -11.74 -8.32
C CYS A 206 8.43 -12.19 -7.02
N PHE A 207 7.68 -12.38 -5.94
CA PHE A 207 8.23 -12.88 -4.68
C PHE A 207 8.76 -14.31 -4.81
N THR A 208 8.00 -15.19 -5.45
CA THR A 208 8.39 -16.60 -5.68
C THR A 208 9.68 -16.69 -6.51
N ALA A 209 9.79 -15.90 -7.56
CA ALA A 209 10.93 -15.91 -8.47
C ALA A 209 12.20 -15.30 -7.86
N THR A 210 12.08 -14.31 -6.98
CA THR A 210 13.23 -13.49 -6.54
C THR A 210 13.57 -13.62 -5.07
N ASN A 211 12.63 -14.05 -4.24
CA ASN A 211 12.69 -14.01 -2.77
C ASN A 211 12.99 -12.60 -2.20
N ILE A 212 12.81 -11.55 -3.00
CA ILE A 212 12.93 -10.17 -2.55
C ILE A 212 11.60 -9.76 -1.89
N PRO A 213 11.62 -9.01 -0.77
CA PRO A 213 10.42 -8.45 -0.18
C PRO A 213 9.50 -7.81 -1.23
N THR A 214 8.26 -8.25 -1.28
CA THR A 214 7.30 -7.81 -2.33
C THR A 214 5.96 -7.44 -1.72
N TRP A 215 5.39 -6.34 -2.19
CA TRP A 215 4.06 -5.85 -1.80
C TRP A 215 3.15 -5.75 -3.01
N SER A 216 1.89 -6.13 -2.83
CA SER A 216 0.82 -5.82 -3.79
C SER A 216 0.16 -4.50 -3.42
N CYS A 217 0.14 -3.57 -4.36
CA CYS A 217 -0.51 -2.26 -4.25
C CYS A 217 -2.01 -2.33 -4.57
N LEU A 218 -2.52 -3.48 -5.03
CA LEU A 218 -3.94 -3.82 -5.24
C LEU A 218 -4.60 -3.18 -6.46
N SER A 219 -4.08 -2.09 -6.97
CA SER A 219 -4.59 -1.39 -8.16
C SER A 219 -3.60 -0.33 -8.63
N THR A 220 -3.80 0.19 -9.84
CA THR A 220 -3.06 1.36 -10.36
C THR A 220 -3.20 2.58 -9.45
N SER A 221 -4.38 2.84 -8.90
CA SER A 221 -4.58 3.92 -7.91
C SER A 221 -3.87 3.63 -6.58
N GLY A 222 -3.84 2.36 -6.15
CA GLY A 222 -3.08 1.92 -4.98
C GLY A 222 -1.58 2.16 -5.13
N MET A 223 -1.03 1.93 -6.33
CA MET A 223 0.38 2.26 -6.64
C MET A 223 0.67 3.75 -6.46
N MET A 224 -0.25 4.63 -6.83
CA MET A 224 -0.08 6.07 -6.67
C MET A 224 -0.07 6.52 -5.20
N ASP A 225 -0.86 5.85 -4.37
CA ASP A 225 -1.08 6.23 -2.97
C ASP A 225 -0.18 5.44 -1.99
N ILE A 226 0.57 4.42 -2.44
CA ILE A 226 1.34 3.52 -1.58
C ILE A 226 2.28 4.26 -0.63
N VAL A 227 2.24 3.89 0.65
CA VAL A 227 3.19 4.35 1.68
C VAL A 227 4.29 3.31 1.81
N VAL A 228 5.51 3.68 1.40
CA VAL A 228 6.67 2.80 1.46
C VAL A 228 7.49 3.04 2.72
N PRO A 229 8.34 2.07 3.15
CA PRO A 229 9.27 2.27 4.26
C PRO A 229 10.27 3.41 3.95
N PRO A 230 10.77 4.14 4.95
CA PRO A 230 11.72 5.23 4.74
C PRO A 230 13.09 4.73 4.24
N LEU A 231 13.91 5.64 3.72
CA LEU A 231 15.20 5.34 3.09
C LEU A 231 16.19 4.61 4.00
N GLU A 232 16.09 4.80 5.30
CA GLU A 232 16.91 4.10 6.31
C GLU A 232 16.64 2.59 6.33
N ILE A 233 15.49 2.17 5.84
CA ILE A 233 15.06 0.77 5.81
C ILE A 233 15.09 0.21 4.39
N THR A 234 14.59 0.97 3.41
CA THR A 234 14.48 0.54 2.01
C THR A 234 15.10 1.60 1.12
N GLN A 235 16.19 1.25 0.42
CA GLN A 235 16.92 2.16 -0.47
C GLN A 235 16.57 1.94 -1.93
N GLU A 236 16.28 0.69 -2.32
CA GLU A 236 15.95 0.32 -3.69
C GLU A 236 14.52 -0.17 -3.82
N ILE A 237 13.81 0.34 -4.82
CA ILE A 237 12.45 -0.10 -5.15
C ILE A 237 12.39 -0.53 -6.60
N VAL A 238 11.87 -1.72 -6.85
CA VAL A 238 11.56 -2.22 -8.19
C VAL A 238 10.05 -2.17 -8.38
N VAL A 239 9.59 -1.43 -9.36
CA VAL A 239 8.17 -1.34 -9.72
C VAL A 239 7.92 -2.31 -10.86
N CYS A 240 7.21 -3.40 -10.58
CA CYS A 240 6.75 -4.35 -11.60
C CYS A 240 5.49 -3.78 -12.27
N ALA A 241 5.63 -3.47 -13.56
CA ALA A 241 4.55 -2.90 -14.37
C ALA A 241 3.90 -4.00 -15.20
N ASP A 242 2.58 -4.14 -15.10
CA ASP A 242 1.80 -5.02 -15.98
C ASP A 242 1.89 -4.52 -17.43
N GLY A 243 1.85 -5.42 -18.41
CA GLY A 243 2.11 -5.16 -19.83
C GLY A 243 1.01 -4.38 -20.56
N ASP A 244 0.12 -3.72 -19.84
CA ASP A 244 -0.87 -2.81 -20.40
C ASP A 244 -0.51 -1.34 -20.20
N SER A 245 -1.17 -0.46 -20.96
CA SER A 245 -0.87 0.99 -20.92
C SER A 245 -1.22 1.66 -19.60
N ALA A 246 -2.15 1.12 -18.82
CA ALA A 246 -2.56 1.68 -17.54
C ALA A 246 -1.54 1.33 -16.47
N GLY A 247 -1.08 0.06 -16.40
CA GLY A 247 -0.03 -0.42 -15.52
C GLY A 247 1.29 0.30 -15.76
N GLN A 248 1.70 0.46 -17.02
CA GLN A 248 2.92 1.19 -17.37
C GLN A 248 2.87 2.66 -16.93
N LYS A 249 1.78 3.37 -17.21
CA LYS A 249 1.61 4.77 -16.76
C LYS A 249 1.60 4.90 -15.23
N ALA A 250 1.01 3.95 -14.53
CA ALA A 250 1.01 3.95 -13.07
C ALA A 250 2.43 3.71 -12.51
N ALA A 251 3.17 2.77 -13.10
CA ALA A 251 4.56 2.49 -12.74
C ALA A 251 5.47 3.70 -12.97
N ASP A 252 5.37 4.39 -14.11
CA ASP A 252 6.16 5.59 -14.42
C ASP A 252 5.90 6.72 -13.40
N LYS A 253 4.63 6.97 -13.09
CA LYS A 253 4.25 7.99 -12.10
C LYS A 253 4.77 7.63 -10.70
N LEU A 254 4.60 6.38 -10.28
CA LEU A 254 5.11 5.90 -9.00
C LEU A 254 6.63 6.01 -8.93
N ALA A 255 7.34 5.55 -9.98
CA ALA A 255 8.79 5.62 -10.05
C ALA A 255 9.29 7.07 -9.97
N THR A 256 8.64 7.98 -10.71
CA THR A 256 8.96 9.42 -10.66
C THR A 256 8.77 9.98 -9.25
N ARG A 257 7.67 9.64 -8.57
CA ARG A 257 7.39 10.08 -7.20
C ARG A 257 8.46 9.60 -6.24
N LEU A 258 8.77 8.30 -6.27
CA LEU A 258 9.74 7.68 -5.37
C LEU A 258 11.17 8.18 -5.63
N HIS A 259 11.55 8.34 -6.90
CA HIS A 259 12.86 8.87 -7.25
C HIS A 259 13.07 10.30 -6.72
N ARG A 260 12.04 11.16 -6.80
CA ARG A 260 12.09 12.52 -6.22
C ARG A 260 12.29 12.53 -4.70
N THR A 261 11.92 11.47 -4.02
CA THR A 261 12.10 11.32 -2.56
C THR A 261 13.38 10.56 -2.20
N GLY A 262 14.28 10.29 -3.17
CA GLY A 262 15.62 9.79 -2.96
C GLY A 262 15.80 8.28 -3.08
N TYR A 263 14.74 7.51 -3.38
CA TYR A 263 14.88 6.07 -3.61
C TYR A 263 15.59 5.77 -4.92
N GLY A 264 16.45 4.73 -4.92
CA GLY A 264 16.88 4.07 -6.14
C GLY A 264 15.71 3.30 -6.74
N VAL A 265 15.20 3.73 -7.90
CA VAL A 265 14.00 3.13 -8.50
C VAL A 265 14.32 2.52 -9.85
N ARG A 266 13.79 1.32 -10.08
CA ARG A 266 13.79 0.64 -11.38
C ARG A 266 12.38 0.21 -11.73
N ILE A 267 12.03 0.29 -13.01
CA ILE A 267 10.80 -0.29 -13.55
C ILE A 267 11.17 -1.59 -14.24
N ALA A 268 10.47 -2.66 -13.89
CA ALA A 268 10.52 -3.95 -14.56
C ALA A 268 9.20 -4.14 -15.33
N PRO A 269 9.14 -3.92 -16.64
CA PRO A 269 7.94 -4.14 -17.42
C PRO A 269 7.76 -5.63 -17.71
N SER A 270 6.54 -6.15 -17.66
CA SER A 270 6.19 -7.43 -18.27
C SER A 270 6.00 -7.27 -19.78
N PRO A 271 6.07 -8.34 -20.57
CA PRO A 271 5.76 -8.31 -21.99
C PRO A 271 4.37 -7.73 -22.26
N GLN A 272 4.18 -7.18 -23.46
CA GLN A 272 2.91 -6.57 -23.84
C GLN A 272 1.75 -7.58 -23.75
N GLY A 273 0.72 -7.22 -23.01
CA GLY A 273 -0.48 -8.03 -22.83
C GLY A 273 -0.35 -9.14 -21.79
N GLN A 274 0.79 -9.27 -21.12
CA GLN A 274 1.05 -10.25 -20.05
C GLN A 274 1.24 -9.55 -18.70
N ASP A 275 1.08 -10.31 -17.62
CA ASP A 275 1.55 -9.94 -16.30
C ASP A 275 2.67 -10.90 -15.82
N PHE A 276 3.30 -10.63 -14.68
CA PHE A 276 4.36 -11.50 -14.15
C PHE A 276 3.86 -12.87 -13.69
N ASN A 277 2.56 -13.04 -13.49
CA ASN A 277 1.99 -14.34 -13.21
C ASN A 277 1.87 -15.19 -14.49
N ASP A 278 1.61 -14.56 -15.63
CA ASP A 278 1.60 -15.26 -16.92
C ASP A 278 3.01 -15.78 -17.24
N ILE A 279 4.05 -14.97 -17.05
CA ILE A 279 5.47 -15.38 -17.22
C ILE A 279 5.80 -16.58 -16.31
N LEU A 280 5.45 -16.48 -15.01
CA LEU A 280 5.74 -17.57 -14.06
C LEU A 280 5.07 -18.88 -14.46
N ARG A 281 3.89 -18.83 -15.08
CA ARG A 281 3.15 -20.01 -15.54
C ARG A 281 3.71 -20.63 -16.82
N GLU A 282 4.35 -19.84 -17.66
CA GLU A 282 5.02 -20.32 -18.87
C GLU A 282 6.32 -21.06 -18.52
N ASP A 283 6.98 -20.69 -17.43
CA ASP A 283 8.24 -21.29 -16.96
C ASP A 283 8.04 -22.49 -16.03
N ALA A 284 6.81 -22.82 -15.62
CA ALA A 284 6.48 -23.89 -14.66
C ALA A 284 6.04 -25.18 -15.37
#